data_e988d98a0831b8f63d6959cda4724117
#
_entry.id   e988d98a0831b8f63d6959cda4724117
#
_cell.length_a   1.000
_cell.length_b   1.000
_cell.length_c   1.000
_cell.angle_alpha   90.00
_cell.angle_beta   90.00
_cell.angle_gamma   90.00
#
_symmetry.space_group_name_H-M   'P 1'
#
loop_
_entity.id
_entity.type
_entity.pdbx_description
1 polymer ?
#
loop_
_entity_poly.entity_id
_entity_poly.type
_entity_poly.pdbx_seq_one_letter_code
_entity_poly.pdbx_strand_id
1 'polypeptide(L)'
;MQQRLLTHGQKFNRYGVDGLLPKFDHNPFLTLTIAETFLQLGMVNSAQRMYFEAMEAIHNRNKSTRCIRRLAETNIVNGHYEVAKKYLRLLEKTVFYRNWARRTMKLIDGGEAAIESNRLYKHLREVSLEQDFLYNDVELIDRVFGYLFVHNPNNYMAMQYLMFYAALEG
;
A
#
# COMPACT_ATOMS: atom_id res chain seq x y z
N MET A 1 6.90 -8.63 27.31
CA MET A 1 7.71 -7.41 27.09
C MET A 1 9.18 -7.55 27.48
N GLN A 2 9.50 -8.06 28.67
CA GLN A 2 10.89 -8.26 29.14
C GLN A 2 11.75 -9.19 28.26
N GLN A 3 11.21 -10.30 27.75
CA GLN A 3 11.97 -11.22 26.88
C GLN A 3 12.39 -10.59 25.55
N ARG A 4 11.59 -9.67 24.99
CA ARG A 4 11.96 -8.94 23.75
C ARG A 4 13.11 -7.96 23.99
N LEU A 5 13.12 -7.30 25.15
CA LEU A 5 14.19 -6.35 25.51
C LEU A 5 15.53 -7.07 25.73
N LEU A 6 15.51 -8.25 26.37
CA LEU A 6 16.71 -9.05 26.59
C LEU A 6 17.30 -9.59 25.28
N THR A 7 16.45 -10.04 24.34
CA THR A 7 16.91 -10.50 23.02
C THR A 7 17.44 -9.36 22.16
N HIS A 8 16.91 -8.14 22.31
CA HIS A 8 17.45 -6.95 21.62
C HIS A 8 18.80 -6.52 22.18
N GLY A 9 18.99 -6.54 23.51
CA GLY A 9 20.27 -6.26 24.13
C GLY A 9 21.37 -7.24 23.74
N GLN A 10 21.04 -8.55 23.66
CA GLN A 10 21.99 -9.56 23.18
C GLN A 10 22.37 -9.40 21.72
N LYS A 11 21.41 -9.00 20.87
CA LYS A 11 21.68 -8.70 19.45
C LYS A 11 22.54 -7.46 19.28
N PHE A 12 22.31 -6.42 20.10
CA PHE A 12 23.12 -5.22 20.08
C PHE A 12 24.60 -5.52 20.41
N ASN A 13 24.86 -6.31 21.46
CA ASN A 13 26.21 -6.72 21.83
C ASN A 13 26.94 -7.52 20.74
N ARG A 14 26.18 -8.23 19.89
CA ARG A 14 26.75 -9.06 18.82
C ARG A 14 26.86 -8.34 17.48
N TYR A 15 25.94 -7.44 17.15
CA TYR A 15 25.79 -6.84 15.82
C TYR A 15 25.79 -5.32 15.82
N GLY A 16 26.01 -4.68 16.98
CA GLY A 16 25.96 -3.23 17.11
C GLY A 16 24.56 -2.66 16.83
N VAL A 17 24.53 -1.46 16.24
CA VAL A 17 23.28 -0.75 15.92
C VAL A 17 22.37 -1.56 15.00
N ASP A 18 22.94 -2.33 14.07
CA ASP A 18 22.18 -3.18 13.14
C ASP A 18 21.39 -4.28 13.87
N GLY A 19 21.81 -4.65 15.08
CA GLY A 19 21.08 -5.61 15.91
C GLY A 19 19.80 -5.06 16.54
N LEU A 20 19.64 -3.74 16.56
CA LEU A 20 18.44 -3.06 17.08
C LEU A 20 17.36 -2.91 16.01
N LEU A 21 17.76 -2.96 14.74
CA LEU A 21 16.80 -2.89 13.65
C LEU A 21 16.08 -4.25 13.56
N PRO A 22 14.75 -4.26 13.57
CA PRO A 22 14.02 -5.50 13.30
C PRO A 22 14.44 -5.99 11.91
N LYS A 23 15.01 -7.20 11.84
CA LYS A 23 15.16 -7.87 10.56
C LYS A 23 13.77 -8.20 10.08
N PHE A 24 13.23 -7.34 9.23
CA PHE A 24 12.09 -7.72 8.44
C PHE A 24 12.56 -8.82 7.48
N ASP A 25 12.04 -10.03 7.65
CA ASP A 25 12.06 -10.99 6.57
C ASP A 25 11.15 -10.43 5.48
N HIS A 26 11.75 -9.65 4.60
CA HIS A 26 11.04 -9.05 3.48
C HIS A 26 10.70 -10.15 2.48
N ASN A 27 9.57 -10.80 2.72
CA ASN A 27 8.97 -11.64 1.69
C ASN A 27 8.23 -10.73 0.70
N PRO A 28 8.78 -10.48 -0.50
CA PRO A 28 8.19 -9.52 -1.44
C PRO A 28 6.79 -9.93 -1.88
N PHE A 29 6.46 -11.22 -1.91
CA PHE A 29 5.14 -11.72 -2.28
C PHE A 29 4.10 -11.41 -1.19
N LEU A 30 4.46 -11.64 0.08
CA LEU A 30 3.58 -11.35 1.20
C LEU A 30 3.34 -9.84 1.31
N THR A 31 4.41 -9.05 1.26
CA THR A 31 4.33 -7.58 1.31
C THR A 31 3.47 -7.02 0.17
N LEU A 32 3.62 -7.58 -1.04
CA LEU A 32 2.80 -7.19 -2.18
C LEU A 32 1.32 -7.55 -1.99
N THR A 33 1.02 -8.72 -1.42
CA THR A 33 -0.36 -9.15 -1.13
C THR A 33 -1.01 -8.23 -0.09
N ILE A 34 -0.29 -7.89 0.96
CA ILE A 34 -0.73 -6.92 1.97
C ILE A 34 -1.00 -5.56 1.34
N ALA A 35 -0.09 -5.07 0.48
CA ALA A 35 -0.26 -3.81 -0.23
C ALA A 35 -1.53 -3.77 -1.09
N GLU A 36 -1.82 -4.86 -1.83
CA GLU A 36 -3.04 -4.97 -2.63
C GLU A 36 -4.29 -4.96 -1.75
N THR A 37 -4.27 -5.64 -0.61
CA THR A 37 -5.38 -5.65 0.34
C THR A 37 -5.64 -4.24 0.90
N PHE A 38 -4.58 -3.54 1.33
CA PHE A 38 -4.70 -2.16 1.81
C PHE A 38 -5.26 -1.22 0.74
N LEU A 39 -4.80 -1.35 -0.51
CA LEU A 39 -5.30 -0.53 -1.60
C LEU A 39 -6.81 -0.74 -1.83
N GLN A 40 -7.27 -1.99 -1.79
CA GLN A 40 -8.69 -2.31 -1.94
C GLN A 40 -9.54 -1.84 -0.77
N LEU A 41 -8.98 -1.80 0.44
CA LEU A 41 -9.63 -1.27 1.64
C LEU A 41 -9.67 0.28 1.68
N GLY A 42 -9.06 0.97 0.70
CA GLY A 42 -8.98 2.42 0.69
C GLY A 42 -7.84 2.99 1.54
N MET A 43 -6.97 2.14 2.08
CA MET A 43 -5.76 2.54 2.83
C MET A 43 -4.61 2.82 1.85
N VAL A 44 -4.76 3.90 1.08
CA VAL A 44 -3.90 4.19 -0.09
C VAL A 44 -2.46 4.50 0.31
N ASN A 45 -2.25 5.26 1.40
CA ASN A 45 -0.90 5.62 1.86
C ASN A 45 -0.18 4.40 2.46
N SER A 46 -0.91 3.58 3.21
CA SER A 46 -0.40 2.31 3.73
C SER A 46 -0.04 1.33 2.63
N ALA A 47 -0.87 1.22 1.60
CA ALA A 47 -0.58 0.43 0.40
C ALA A 47 0.68 0.97 -0.31
N GLN A 48 0.80 2.28 -0.46
CA GLN A 48 1.96 2.92 -1.07
C GLN A 48 3.25 2.58 -0.33
N ARG A 49 3.24 2.65 1.00
CA ARG A 49 4.38 2.25 1.84
C ARG A 49 4.75 0.79 1.61
N MET A 50 3.77 -0.13 1.62
CA MET A 50 4.02 -1.55 1.38
C MET A 50 4.57 -1.83 -0.02
N TYR A 51 4.16 -1.08 -1.05
CA TYR A 51 4.76 -1.20 -2.39
C TYR A 51 6.23 -0.77 -2.42
N PHE A 52 6.63 0.25 -1.64
CA PHE A 52 8.04 0.60 -1.49
C PHE A 52 8.82 -0.50 -0.78
N GLU A 53 8.31 -1.03 0.32
CA GLU A 53 8.94 -2.13 1.05
C GLU A 53 9.07 -3.39 0.17
N ALA A 54 8.04 -3.71 -0.63
CA ALA A 54 8.11 -4.81 -1.58
C ALA A 54 9.21 -4.60 -2.65
N MET A 55 9.43 -3.37 -3.09
CA MET A 55 10.51 -3.06 -4.03
C MET A 55 11.90 -3.20 -3.42
N GLU A 56 12.06 -2.84 -2.15
CA GLU A 56 13.33 -2.97 -1.41
C GLU A 56 13.67 -4.44 -1.12
N ALA A 57 12.64 -5.26 -0.87
CA ALA A 57 12.79 -6.69 -0.61
C ALA A 57 13.29 -7.50 -1.83
N ILE A 58 13.15 -6.98 -3.04
CA ILE A 58 13.60 -7.64 -4.27
C ILE A 58 15.10 -7.45 -4.42
N HIS A 59 15.87 -8.49 -4.03
CA HIS A 59 17.31 -8.56 -4.28
C HIS A 59 17.57 -8.50 -5.80
N ASN A 60 18.66 -7.86 -6.19
CA ASN A 60 19.15 -7.71 -7.59
C ASN A 60 18.66 -6.50 -8.39
N ARG A 61 18.30 -5.38 -7.76
CA ARG A 61 17.96 -4.13 -8.46
C ARG A 61 16.84 -4.26 -9.52
N ASN A 62 16.17 -5.39 -9.60
CA ASN A 62 15.02 -5.58 -10.47
C ASN A 62 13.82 -4.86 -9.88
N LYS A 63 13.66 -3.59 -10.27
CA LYS A 63 12.49 -2.81 -9.92
C LYS A 63 11.25 -3.52 -10.44
N SER A 64 10.41 -4.02 -9.54
CA SER A 64 9.16 -4.65 -9.92
C SER A 64 8.29 -3.66 -10.68
N THR A 65 8.05 -3.92 -11.96
CA THR A 65 7.18 -3.09 -12.79
C THR A 65 5.75 -3.04 -12.24
N ARG A 66 5.32 -4.09 -11.54
CA ARG A 66 4.03 -4.13 -10.84
C ARG A 66 3.99 -3.13 -9.70
N CYS A 67 5.03 -3.08 -8.84
CA CYS A 67 5.11 -2.10 -7.76
C CYS A 67 5.17 -0.67 -8.32
N ILE A 68 5.97 -0.42 -9.36
CA ILE A 68 6.06 0.89 -10.01
C ILE A 68 4.70 1.34 -10.56
N ARG A 69 3.96 0.41 -11.16
CA ARG A 69 2.59 0.69 -11.62
C ARG A 69 1.69 1.10 -10.47
N ARG A 70 1.68 0.35 -9.38
CA ARG A 70 0.87 0.64 -8.20
C ARG A 70 1.26 1.95 -7.53
N LEU A 71 2.57 2.27 -7.49
CA LEU A 71 3.04 3.57 -7.03
C LEU A 71 2.56 4.72 -7.92
N ALA A 72 2.47 4.53 -9.24
CA ALA A 72 1.84 5.51 -10.12
C ALA A 72 0.35 5.66 -9.79
N GLU A 73 -0.39 4.56 -9.65
CA GLU A 73 -1.83 4.56 -9.36
C GLU A 73 -2.14 5.21 -8.00
N THR A 74 -1.42 4.88 -6.94
CA THR A 74 -1.62 5.49 -5.61
C THR A 74 -1.32 6.99 -5.61
N ASN A 75 -0.31 7.44 -6.34
CA ASN A 75 -0.03 8.86 -6.49
C ASN A 75 -1.10 9.61 -7.30
N ILE A 76 -1.75 8.95 -8.27
CA ILE A 76 -2.90 9.55 -8.99
C ILE A 76 -4.08 9.71 -8.03
N VAL A 77 -4.38 8.70 -7.23
CA VAL A 77 -5.46 8.75 -6.24
C VAL A 77 -5.24 9.90 -5.26
N ASN A 78 -4.01 10.06 -4.77
CA ASN A 78 -3.62 11.12 -3.83
C ASN A 78 -3.43 12.51 -4.46
N GLY A 79 -3.67 12.66 -5.78
CA GLY A 79 -3.49 13.94 -6.48
C GLY A 79 -2.03 14.34 -6.73
N HIS A 80 -1.05 13.47 -6.46
CA HIS A 80 0.36 13.72 -6.66
C HIS A 80 0.79 13.44 -8.12
N TYR A 81 0.21 14.18 -9.07
CA TYR A 81 0.32 13.90 -10.51
C TYR A 81 1.75 13.96 -11.05
N GLU A 82 2.56 14.91 -10.60
CA GLU A 82 3.95 15.01 -11.07
C GLU A 82 4.81 13.84 -10.60
N VAL A 83 4.52 13.30 -9.42
CA VAL A 83 5.18 12.07 -8.94
C VAL A 83 4.70 10.86 -9.74
N ALA A 84 3.40 10.75 -9.98
CA ALA A 84 2.83 9.69 -10.82
C ALA A 84 3.45 9.68 -12.23
N LYS A 85 3.59 10.84 -12.85
CA LYS A 85 4.25 10.98 -14.17
C LYS A 85 5.68 10.47 -14.19
N LYS A 86 6.45 10.63 -13.09
CA LYS A 86 7.80 10.05 -13.00
C LYS A 86 7.78 8.53 -13.09
N TYR A 87 6.86 7.85 -12.36
CA TYR A 87 6.68 6.40 -12.44
C TYR A 87 6.18 5.95 -13.82
N LEU A 88 5.25 6.70 -14.41
CA LEU A 88 4.73 6.40 -15.75
C LEU A 88 5.83 6.48 -16.81
N ARG A 89 6.74 7.46 -16.76
CA ARG A 89 7.90 7.54 -17.66
C ARG A 89 8.84 6.33 -17.52
N LEU A 90 8.97 5.76 -16.32
CA LEU A 90 9.73 4.51 -16.14
C LEU A 90 9.03 3.33 -16.80
N LEU A 91 7.71 3.22 -16.63
CA LEU A 91 6.90 2.16 -17.21
C LEU A 91 6.78 2.26 -18.73
N GLU A 92 6.84 3.47 -19.28
CA GLU A 92 6.84 3.71 -20.71
C GLU A 92 8.04 3.06 -21.44
N LYS A 93 9.15 2.87 -20.71
CA LYS A 93 10.34 2.16 -21.22
C LYS A 93 10.20 0.65 -21.21
N THR A 94 9.12 0.11 -20.62
CA THR A 94 8.86 -1.34 -20.53
C THR A 94 7.99 -1.82 -21.69
N VAL A 95 8.16 -3.09 -22.09
CA VAL A 95 7.38 -3.67 -23.19
C VAL A 95 5.90 -3.79 -22.83
N PHE A 96 5.59 -4.34 -21.66
CA PHE A 96 4.21 -4.68 -21.28
C PHE A 96 3.40 -3.48 -20.80
N TYR A 97 4.02 -2.50 -20.14
CA TYR A 97 3.29 -1.37 -19.55
C TYR A 97 3.35 -0.08 -20.37
N ARG A 98 4.10 -0.05 -21.48
CA ARG A 98 4.25 1.14 -22.34
C ARG A 98 2.91 1.77 -22.72
N ASN A 99 2.02 0.98 -23.28
CA ASN A 99 0.74 1.46 -23.79
C ASN A 99 -0.19 1.91 -22.65
N TRP A 100 -0.14 1.21 -21.53
CA TRP A 100 -0.89 1.59 -20.34
C TRP A 100 -0.35 2.91 -19.77
N ALA A 101 0.95 3.07 -19.63
CA ALA A 101 1.58 4.27 -19.12
C ALA A 101 1.25 5.51 -19.98
N ARG A 102 1.31 5.38 -21.30
CA ARG A 102 0.93 6.47 -22.22
C ARG A 102 -0.53 6.86 -22.12
N ARG A 103 -1.43 5.90 -22.00
CA ARG A 103 -2.86 6.18 -21.80
C ARG A 103 -3.11 6.88 -20.46
N THR A 104 -2.47 6.41 -19.39
CA THR A 104 -2.58 7.00 -18.05
C THR A 104 -1.96 8.40 -18.01
N MET A 105 -0.86 8.64 -18.72
CA MET A 105 -0.28 9.98 -18.87
C MET A 105 -1.29 10.97 -19.49
N LYS A 106 -1.92 10.56 -20.62
CA LYS A 106 -2.97 11.37 -21.27
C LYS A 106 -4.17 11.60 -20.35
N LEU A 107 -4.52 10.62 -19.52
CA LEU A 107 -5.59 10.77 -18.55
C LEU A 107 -5.27 11.87 -17.53
N ILE A 108 -4.04 11.90 -17.01
CA ILE A 108 -3.58 12.95 -16.09
C ILE A 108 -3.58 14.31 -16.80
N ASP A 109 -3.10 14.37 -18.05
CA ASP A 109 -3.06 15.62 -18.83
C ASP A 109 -4.46 16.14 -19.18
N GLY A 110 -5.47 15.27 -19.20
CA GLY A 110 -6.89 15.62 -19.33
C GLY A 110 -7.51 16.26 -18.08
N GLY A 111 -6.76 16.31 -16.97
CA GLY A 111 -7.17 16.94 -15.72
C GLY A 111 -8.12 16.11 -14.87
N GLU A 112 -8.64 16.75 -13.83
CA GLU A 112 -9.42 16.10 -12.78
C GLU A 112 -10.66 15.38 -13.29
N ALA A 113 -11.40 16.00 -14.20
CA ALA A 113 -12.59 15.40 -14.79
C ALA A 113 -12.30 14.09 -15.56
N ALA A 114 -11.15 14.02 -16.23
CA ALA A 114 -10.73 12.82 -16.91
C ALA A 114 -10.37 11.70 -15.93
N ILE A 115 -9.72 12.04 -14.83
CA ILE A 115 -9.37 11.08 -13.77
C ILE A 115 -10.63 10.53 -13.10
N GLU A 116 -11.59 11.40 -12.76
CA GLU A 116 -12.89 11.02 -12.18
C GLU A 116 -13.76 10.19 -13.13
N SER A 117 -13.58 10.30 -14.44
CA SER A 117 -14.22 9.41 -15.41
C SER A 117 -13.68 7.97 -15.38
N ASN A 118 -12.50 7.76 -14.82
CA ASN A 118 -11.90 6.44 -14.70
C ASN A 118 -12.46 5.72 -13.48
N ARG A 119 -13.19 4.62 -13.73
CA ARG A 119 -13.89 3.84 -12.68
C ARG A 119 -12.98 3.41 -11.53
N LEU A 120 -11.72 3.02 -11.82
CA LEU A 120 -10.78 2.58 -10.79
C LEU A 120 -10.38 3.73 -9.87
N TYR A 121 -9.94 4.86 -10.45
CA TYR A 121 -9.48 6.01 -9.66
C TYR A 121 -10.62 6.66 -8.89
N LYS A 122 -11.80 6.77 -9.51
CA LYS A 122 -13.01 7.24 -8.84
C LYS A 122 -13.32 6.37 -7.62
N HIS A 123 -13.41 5.05 -7.80
CA HIS A 123 -13.69 4.12 -6.70
C HIS A 123 -12.64 4.20 -5.58
N LEU A 124 -11.35 4.19 -5.92
CA LEU A 124 -10.29 4.28 -4.91
C LEU A 124 -10.36 5.59 -4.12
N ARG A 125 -10.72 6.71 -4.74
CA ARG A 125 -10.91 7.99 -4.06
C ARG A 125 -12.15 7.98 -3.16
N GLU A 126 -13.24 7.37 -3.61
CA GLU A 126 -14.46 7.24 -2.81
C GLU A 126 -14.23 6.44 -1.52
N VAL A 127 -13.37 5.42 -1.55
CA VAL A 127 -13.09 4.58 -0.38
C VAL A 127 -11.83 5.00 0.38
N SER A 128 -11.03 5.92 -0.15
CA SER A 128 -9.77 6.35 0.49
C SER A 128 -10.01 7.18 1.74
N LEU A 129 -9.15 6.99 2.73
CA LEU A 129 -9.08 7.81 3.93
C LEU A 129 -8.02 8.90 3.75
N GLU A 130 -8.31 10.12 4.21
CA GLU A 130 -7.33 11.22 4.24
C GLU A 130 -6.14 10.87 5.14
N GLN A 131 -6.39 10.16 6.24
CA GLN A 131 -5.37 9.74 7.18
C GLN A 131 -5.45 8.23 7.37
N ASP A 132 -4.46 7.55 6.83
CA ASP A 132 -4.25 6.11 6.99
C ASP A 132 -3.53 5.84 8.30
N PHE A 133 -4.25 5.59 9.35
CA PHE A 133 -3.67 5.09 10.59
C PHE A 133 -3.59 3.57 10.53
N LEU A 134 -2.39 3.05 10.27
CA LEU A 134 -2.09 1.68 10.60
C LEU A 134 -1.74 1.59 12.08
N TYR A 135 -2.71 1.20 12.87
CA TYR A 135 -2.39 0.55 14.12
C TYR A 135 -1.89 -0.85 13.77
N ASN A 136 -0.58 -1.04 13.81
CA ASN A 136 0.06 -2.36 13.65
C ASN A 136 -0.22 -3.30 14.83
N ASP A 137 -1.25 -3.02 15.59
CA ASP A 137 -1.64 -3.81 16.74
C ASP A 137 -2.69 -4.82 16.27
N VAL A 138 -2.27 -6.07 16.19
CA VAL A 138 -3.14 -7.20 15.79
C VAL A 138 -4.36 -7.31 16.69
N GLU A 139 -4.29 -6.81 17.94
CA GLU A 139 -5.39 -6.79 18.91
C GLU A 139 -6.49 -5.77 18.57
N LEU A 140 -6.27 -4.89 17.59
CA LEU A 140 -7.20 -3.81 17.22
C LEU A 140 -7.71 -3.89 15.77
N ILE A 141 -7.63 -5.06 15.15
CA ILE A 141 -8.06 -5.28 13.75
C ILE A 141 -9.54 -4.93 13.56
N ASP A 142 -10.39 -5.31 14.49
CA ASP A 142 -11.82 -4.99 14.50
C ASP A 142 -12.06 -3.47 14.47
N ARG A 143 -11.28 -2.71 15.23
CA ARG A 143 -11.37 -1.24 15.26
C ARG A 143 -10.93 -0.62 13.94
N VAL A 144 -9.90 -1.16 13.30
CA VAL A 144 -9.45 -0.68 11.99
C VAL A 144 -10.55 -0.87 10.95
N PHE A 145 -11.12 -2.06 10.85
CA PHE A 145 -12.21 -2.33 9.90
C PHE A 145 -13.49 -1.57 10.25
N GLY A 146 -13.82 -1.46 11.54
CA GLY A 146 -14.94 -0.65 12.02
C GLY A 146 -14.78 0.82 11.66
N TYR A 147 -13.59 1.37 11.84
CA TYR A 147 -13.26 2.75 11.49
C TYR A 147 -13.41 3.00 9.97
N LEU A 148 -12.85 2.11 9.14
CA LEU A 148 -12.96 2.20 7.67
C LEU A 148 -14.43 2.19 7.21
N PHE A 149 -15.26 1.34 7.80
CA PHE A 149 -16.67 1.23 7.46
C PHE A 149 -17.50 2.43 7.96
N VAL A 150 -17.24 2.90 9.18
CA VAL A 150 -17.95 4.07 9.75
C VAL A 150 -17.67 5.34 8.95
N HIS A 151 -16.42 5.52 8.50
CA HIS A 151 -16.03 6.68 7.68
C HIS A 151 -16.59 6.62 6.26
N ASN A 152 -16.72 5.41 5.72
CA ASN A 152 -17.34 5.22 4.41
C ASN A 152 -18.21 3.97 4.39
N PRO A 153 -19.52 4.11 4.60
CA PRO A 153 -20.47 2.97 4.56
C PRO A 153 -20.52 2.24 3.22
N ASN A 154 -20.02 2.83 2.14
CA ASN A 154 -19.91 2.18 0.84
C ASN A 154 -18.64 1.31 0.71
N ASN A 155 -17.77 1.30 1.72
CA ASN A 155 -16.64 0.41 1.79
C ASN A 155 -17.07 -0.99 2.24
N TYR A 156 -17.75 -1.69 1.34
CA TYR A 156 -18.28 -3.05 1.60
C TYR A 156 -17.19 -4.04 1.94
N MET A 157 -15.98 -3.85 1.43
CA MET A 157 -14.85 -4.74 1.76
C MET A 157 -14.47 -4.64 3.24
N ALA A 158 -14.38 -3.43 3.79
CA ALA A 158 -14.11 -3.24 5.21
C ALA A 158 -15.22 -3.88 6.08
N MET A 159 -16.49 -3.72 5.69
CA MET A 159 -17.61 -4.38 6.37
C MET A 159 -17.49 -5.91 6.34
N GLN A 160 -17.17 -6.49 5.19
CA GLN A 160 -16.99 -7.94 5.07
C GLN A 160 -15.87 -8.45 5.96
N TYR A 161 -14.72 -7.78 5.98
CA TYR A 161 -13.60 -8.15 6.86
C TYR A 161 -13.98 -8.04 8.33
N LEU A 162 -14.70 -6.99 8.74
CA LEU A 162 -15.21 -6.84 10.10
C LEU A 162 -16.12 -8.00 10.49
N MET A 163 -17.07 -8.36 9.62
CA MET A 163 -17.99 -9.47 9.86
C MET A 163 -17.27 -10.82 9.96
N PHE A 164 -16.30 -11.08 9.08
CA PHE A 164 -15.50 -12.30 9.13
C PHE A 164 -14.66 -12.36 10.41
N TYR A 165 -14.04 -11.26 10.80
CA TYR A 165 -13.28 -11.18 12.03
C TYR A 165 -14.16 -11.48 13.25
N ALA A 166 -15.33 -10.82 13.36
CA ALA A 166 -16.27 -11.06 14.44
C ALA A 166 -16.77 -12.52 14.48
N ALA A 167 -16.95 -13.16 13.31
CA ALA A 167 -17.36 -14.56 13.25
C ALA A 167 -16.24 -15.54 13.65
N LEU A 168 -14.99 -15.15 13.55
CA LEU A 168 -13.84 -15.99 13.96
C LEU A 168 -13.55 -15.88 15.46
N GLU A 169 -13.80 -14.71 16.06
CA GLU A 169 -13.57 -14.47 17.49
C GLU A 169 -14.74 -14.98 18.37
N GLY A 170 -15.91 -15.29 17.81
CA GLY A 170 -17.07 -15.87 18.49
C GLY A 170 -17.94 -14.85 19.13
#